data_9fe55bb3c1822aff95b949c61fdc0d30
#
_entry.id   9fe55bb3c1822aff95b949c61fdc0d30
#
_cell.length_a   1.000
_cell.length_b   1.000
_cell.length_c   1.000
_cell.angle_alpha   90.00
_cell.angle_beta   90.00
_cell.angle_gamma   90.00
#
_symmetry.space_group_name_H-M   'P 1'
#
loop_
_entity.id
_entity.type
_entity.pdbx_description
1 polymer ?
#
loop_
_entity_poly.entity_id
_entity_poly.type
_entity_poly.pdbx_seq_one_letter_code
_entity_poly.pdbx_strand_id
1 'polypeptide(L)' 'DDKKKIAELGGVSALARRLKVTPQRVQNWTKRGIPAKVKLDNYELFHNANKSK' A
#
# COMPACT_ATOMS: atom_id res chain seq x y z
N ASP A 1 -4.04 -6.69 8.10
CA ASP A 1 -4.96 -6.40 7.04
C ASP A 1 -4.49 -5.21 6.22
N ASP A 2 -5.11 -4.95 5.08
CA ASP A 2 -4.59 -3.98 4.14
C ASP A 2 -4.60 -2.56 4.68
N LYS A 3 -5.59 -2.22 5.45
CA LYS A 3 -5.68 -0.89 6.01
C LYS A 3 -4.50 -0.64 6.94
N LYS A 4 -4.17 -1.62 7.73
CA LYS A 4 -3.07 -1.49 8.67
C LYS A 4 -1.76 -1.43 7.90
N LYS A 5 -1.65 -2.20 6.84
CA LYS A 5 -0.44 -2.19 6.02
C LYS A 5 -0.22 -0.81 5.41
N ILE A 6 -1.28 -0.19 4.94
CA ILE A 6 -1.17 1.14 4.37
C ILE A 6 -0.68 2.14 5.42
N ALA A 7 -1.18 2.02 6.63
CA ALA A 7 -0.75 2.90 7.71
C ALA A 7 0.73 2.68 8.02
N GLU A 8 1.17 1.45 7.99
CA GLU A 8 2.56 1.15 8.27
C GLU A 8 3.50 1.70 7.20
N LEU A 9 3.00 1.82 5.98
CA LEU A 9 3.81 2.32 4.89
C LEU A 9 3.82 3.84 4.82
N GLY A 10 3.26 4.49 5.82
CA GLY A 10 3.29 5.95 5.86
C GLY A 10 1.96 6.61 5.65
N GLY A 11 0.90 5.83 5.51
CA GLY A 11 -0.43 6.39 5.33
C GLY A 11 -0.79 6.53 3.87
N VAL A 12 -2.02 7.01 3.64
CA VAL A 12 -2.57 7.11 2.29
C VAL A 12 -1.73 8.01 1.40
N SER A 13 -1.41 9.19 1.88
CA SER A 13 -0.67 10.15 1.06
C SER A 13 0.72 9.64 0.71
N ALA A 14 1.42 9.12 1.69
CA ALA A 14 2.77 8.64 1.46
C ALA A 14 2.78 7.47 0.49
N LEU A 15 1.84 6.55 0.67
CA LEU A 15 1.77 5.39 -0.20
C LEU A 15 1.39 5.79 -1.62
N ALA A 16 0.46 6.73 -1.75
CA ALA A 16 0.06 7.19 -3.07
C ALA A 16 1.24 7.79 -3.81
N ARG A 17 2.03 8.58 -3.12
CA ARG A 17 3.21 9.19 -3.72
C ARG A 17 4.22 8.12 -4.10
N ARG A 18 4.37 7.13 -3.25
CA ARG A 18 5.33 6.08 -3.49
C ARG A 18 4.97 5.24 -4.71
N LEU A 19 3.68 4.95 -4.87
CA LEU A 19 3.22 4.14 -5.98
C LEU A 19 2.85 4.97 -7.19
N LYS A 20 2.94 6.30 -7.07
CA LYS A 20 2.61 7.21 -8.16
C LYS A 20 1.16 7.06 -8.58
N VAL A 21 0.29 6.95 -7.60
CA VAL A 21 -1.15 6.90 -7.84
C VAL A 21 -1.80 8.01 -7.04
N THR A 22 -3.10 8.21 -7.24
CA THR A 22 -3.79 9.25 -6.52
C THR A 22 -4.08 8.82 -5.09
N PRO A 23 -4.12 9.76 -4.14
CA PRO A 23 -4.47 9.41 -2.77
C PRO A 23 -5.85 8.80 -2.67
N GLN A 24 -6.76 9.22 -3.54
CA GLN A 24 -8.10 8.66 -3.51
C GLN A 24 -8.08 7.18 -3.85
N ARG A 25 -7.24 6.78 -4.78
CA ARG A 25 -7.13 5.38 -5.13
C ARG A 25 -6.65 4.57 -3.93
N VAL A 26 -5.65 5.08 -3.22
CA VAL A 26 -5.15 4.38 -2.05
C VAL A 26 -6.24 4.34 -0.97
N GLN A 27 -6.98 5.41 -0.84
CA GLN A 27 -8.04 5.45 0.16
C GLN A 27 -9.11 4.40 -0.13
N ASN A 28 -9.41 4.15 -1.40
CA ASN A 28 -10.34 3.10 -1.76
C ASN A 28 -9.82 1.75 -1.30
N TRP A 29 -8.50 1.57 -1.35
CA TRP A 29 -7.91 0.31 -0.90
C TRP A 29 -8.09 0.10 0.60
N THR A 30 -8.19 1.17 1.37
CA THR A 30 -8.39 1.00 2.80
C THR A 30 -9.78 0.45 3.10
N LYS A 31 -10.70 0.60 2.15
CA LYS A 31 -12.04 0.08 2.33
C LYS A 31 -12.23 -1.27 1.67
N ARG A 32 -11.72 -1.42 0.46
CA ARG A 32 -11.92 -2.65 -0.28
C ARG A 32 -10.75 -3.62 -0.20
N GLY A 33 -9.61 -3.13 0.18
CA GLY A 33 -8.42 -3.94 0.17
C GLY A 33 -7.56 -3.64 -1.05
N ILE A 34 -6.29 -3.95 -0.96
CA ILE A 34 -5.34 -3.69 -2.03
C ILE A 34 -5.49 -4.76 -3.10
N PRO A 35 -5.66 -4.37 -4.37
CA PRO A 35 -5.78 -5.36 -5.44
C PRO A 35 -4.54 -6.25 -5.52
N ALA A 36 -4.77 -7.51 -5.83
CA ALA A 36 -3.66 -8.45 -5.93
C ALA A 36 -2.62 -8.00 -6.94
N LYS A 37 -3.07 -7.41 -8.03
CA LYS A 37 -2.15 -6.95 -9.06
C LYS A 37 -1.21 -5.89 -8.50
N VAL A 38 -1.73 -4.99 -7.70
CA VAL A 38 -0.91 -3.95 -7.09
C VAL A 38 0.09 -4.57 -6.14
N LYS A 39 -0.33 -5.56 -5.39
CA LYS A 39 0.58 -6.23 -4.47
C LYS A 39 1.70 -6.94 -5.20
N LEU A 40 1.39 -7.54 -6.34
CA LEU A 40 2.40 -8.22 -7.12
C LEU A 40 3.37 -7.25 -7.76
N ASP A 41 2.84 -6.16 -8.31
CA ASP A 41 3.69 -5.17 -8.94
C ASP A 41 4.64 -4.53 -7.94
N ASN A 42 4.23 -4.47 -6.69
CA ASN A 42 5.03 -3.86 -5.64
C ASN A 42 5.32 -4.87 -4.53
N TYR A 43 5.64 -6.08 -4.95
CA TYR A 43 5.82 -7.17 -4.02
C TYR A 43 6.77 -6.84 -2.88
N GLU A 44 7.92 -6.30 -3.21
CA GLU A 44 8.91 -6.00 -2.19
C GLU A 44 8.39 -4.96 -1.20
N LEU A 45 7.65 -3.99 -1.68
CA LEU A 45 7.12 -2.96 -0.81
C LEU A 45 6.17 -3.55 0.22
N PHE A 46 5.29 -4.44 -0.21
CA PHE A 46 4.28 -4.97 0.67
C PHE A 46 4.74 -6.17 1.48
N HIS A 47 5.77 -6.85 1.05
CA HIS A 47 6.24 -8.02 1.77
C HIS A 47 7.49 -7.78 2.59
N ASN A 48 8.37 -6.92 2.12
CA ASN A 48 9.60 -6.65 2.84
C ASN A 48 9.50 -5.47 3.77
N ALA A 49 8.42 -4.72 3.69
CA ALA A 49 8.31 -3.54 4.50
C ALA A 49 8.49 -3.84 5.97
N ASN A 50 7.96 -4.94 6.43
CA ASN A 50 8.13 -5.26 7.82
C ASN A 50 9.13 -6.32 8.07
N LYS A 51 9.84 -6.78 7.09
CA LYS A 51 10.87 -7.70 7.34
C LYS A 51 12.09 -7.03 7.65
N SER A 52 12.35 -6.01 7.13
CA SER A 52 13.58 -5.34 7.35
C SER A 52 14.68 -6.30 7.44
N LYS A 53 14.79 -7.03 7.21
CA LYS A 53 15.83 -7.83 7.27
C LYS A 53 16.34 -8.06 6.84
#